data_c902206d078eaf60438be6f45df6a6b9
#
_entry.id   c902206d078eaf60438be6f45df6a6b9
#
_cell.length_a   1.000
_cell.length_b   1.000
_cell.length_c   1.000
_cell.angle_alpha   90.00
_cell.angle_beta   90.00
_cell.angle_gamma   90.00
#
_symmetry.space_group_name_H-M   'P 1'
#
loop_
_entity.id
_entity.type
_entity.pdbx_description
1 polymer ?
#
loop_
_entity_poly.entity_id
_entity_poly.type
_entity_poly.pdbx_seq_one_letter_code
_entity_poly.pdbx_strand_id
1 'polypeptide(L)'
;MKVVVLLVLLAWAAPVLAMAETTEIEVIADPSVYGDYPKNYQEIITKWLATVLVDPNSAQIEWVSPPKPADLPDKDGKRLFGYLVEFKVNSRNRFGAYTGTQKHGALIRDGNVIKGTGFGF
;
A
#
# COMPACT_ATOMS: atom_id res chain seq x y z
N MET A 1 -48.07 -20.99 -6.11
CA MET A 1 -47.45 -20.79 -5.77
C MET A 1 -46.54 -20.40 -5.85
N LYS A 2 -46.45 -20.21 -5.80
CA LYS A 2 -45.62 -19.89 -5.57
C LYS A 2 -44.53 -19.60 -5.66
N VAL A 3 -44.35 -19.51 -5.87
CA VAL A 3 -43.25 -19.24 -5.68
C VAL A 3 -42.41 -18.84 -5.89
N VAL A 4 -42.43 -18.76 -5.88
CA VAL A 4 -41.49 -18.39 -5.76
C VAL A 4 -40.61 -18.07 -5.89
N VAL A 5 -40.87 -18.08 -5.91
CA VAL A 5 -39.94 -17.87 -5.72
C VAL A 5 -39.08 -17.62 -6.12
N LEU A 6 -39.37 -17.67 -6.33
CA LEU A 6 -38.43 -17.50 -6.40
C LEU A 6 -37.59 -17.06 -6.68
N LEU A 7 -37.84 -16.89 -6.67
CA LEU A 7 -36.95 -16.52 -6.64
C LEU A 7 -36.12 -16.08 -6.67
N VAL A 8 -36.39 -15.95 -6.63
CA VAL A 8 -35.48 -15.61 -6.32
C VAL A 8 -34.61 -15.48 -6.44
N LEU A 9 -35.03 -15.63 -6.49
CA LEU A 9 -34.04 -15.63 -6.30
C LEU A 9 -33.20 -15.44 -6.67
N LEU A 10 -33.28 -15.30 -6.80
CA LEU A 10 -32.25 -15.18 -6.91
C LEU A 10 -31.57 -14.59 -7.18
N ALA A 11 -31.77 -14.11 -7.08
CA ALA A 11 -30.92 -13.62 -7.01
C ALA A 11 -30.42 -13.34 -7.22
N TRP A 12 -30.50 -13.39 -7.26
CA TRP A 12 -29.68 -13.29 -7.15
C TRP A 12 -28.76 -13.20 -7.19
N ALA A 13 -29.31 -13.06 -6.87
CA ALA A 13 -28.18 -13.13 -6.52
C ALA A 13 -27.19 -12.95 -7.25
N ALA A 14 -27.01 -13.24 -7.57
CA ALA A 14 -26.03 -13.26 -8.22
C ALA A 14 -25.25 -12.20 -8.59
N PRO A 15 -25.33 -11.51 -9.04
CA PRO A 15 -24.41 -10.73 -9.57
C PRO A 15 -23.62 -9.97 -8.79
N VAL A 16 -24.09 -9.77 -8.06
CA VAL A 16 -23.58 -9.07 -7.26
C VAL A 16 -22.27 -9.32 -6.93
N LEU A 17 -21.94 -10.35 -6.88
CA LEU A 17 -20.77 -10.72 -6.44
C LEU A 17 -19.67 -10.23 -7.25
N ALA A 18 -19.82 -9.99 -8.37
CA ALA A 18 -18.74 -9.66 -9.20
C ALA A 18 -18.00 -8.45 -8.82
N MET A 19 -18.65 -7.56 -8.20
CA MET A 19 -17.94 -6.44 -7.83
C MET A 19 -16.95 -6.62 -6.83
N ALA A 20 -17.09 -7.54 -6.07
CA ALA A 20 -16.15 -7.78 -5.01
C ALA A 20 -14.80 -8.06 -5.54
N GLU A 21 -14.71 -8.47 -6.75
CA GLU A 21 -13.43 -8.87 -7.26
C GLU A 21 -12.46 -7.75 -7.44
N THR A 22 -12.92 -6.54 -7.53
CA THR A 22 -12.02 -5.44 -7.75
C THR A 22 -11.62 -4.76 -6.47
N THR A 23 -12.09 -5.26 -5.35
CA THR A 23 -11.83 -4.61 -4.08
C THR A 23 -10.50 -5.05 -3.51
N GLU A 24 -9.72 -4.12 -3.02
CA GLU A 24 -8.49 -4.45 -2.31
C GLU A 24 -8.81 -5.20 -1.04
N ILE A 25 -8.02 -6.20 -0.74
CA ILE A 25 -8.18 -6.97 0.49
C ILE A 25 -7.31 -6.37 1.56
N GLU A 26 -7.93 -5.93 2.65
CA GLU A 26 -7.19 -5.45 3.81
C GLU A 26 -6.82 -6.64 4.67
N VAL A 27 -5.52 -6.86 4.83
CA VAL A 27 -5.01 -7.91 5.70
C VAL A 27 -4.62 -7.26 7.01
N ILE A 28 -5.47 -7.42 8.02
CA ILE A 28 -5.26 -6.80 9.32
C ILE A 28 -4.69 -7.84 10.26
N ALA A 29 -3.52 -7.54 10.82
CA ALA A 29 -2.84 -8.41 11.75
C ALA A 29 -2.89 -7.82 13.14
N ASP A 30 -2.25 -8.48 14.10
CA ASP A 30 -2.26 -8.08 15.50
C ASP A 30 -1.68 -6.68 15.66
N PRO A 31 -2.46 -5.70 16.10
CA PRO A 31 -1.96 -4.33 16.22
C PRO A 31 -0.89 -4.16 17.28
N SER A 32 -0.78 -5.06 18.25
CA SER A 32 0.30 -4.97 19.22
C SER A 32 1.64 -5.31 18.60
N VAL A 33 1.66 -6.02 17.47
CA VAL A 33 2.87 -6.42 16.78
C VAL A 33 3.16 -5.49 15.62
N TYR A 34 2.17 -5.20 14.78
CA TYR A 34 2.37 -4.49 13.52
C TYR A 34 1.89 -3.04 13.56
N GLY A 35 1.24 -2.61 14.63
CA GLY A 35 0.61 -1.30 14.69
C GLY A 35 -0.76 -1.32 14.01
N ASP A 36 -1.35 -0.15 13.87
CA ASP A 36 -2.67 -0.03 13.25
C ASP A 36 -2.56 -0.12 11.73
N TYR A 37 -3.58 -0.70 11.10
CA TYR A 37 -3.62 -0.79 9.65
C TYR A 37 -3.70 0.63 9.05
N PRO A 38 -2.77 0.98 8.14
CA PRO A 38 -2.71 2.34 7.61
C PRO A 38 -3.68 2.52 6.45
N LYS A 39 -4.93 2.84 6.73
CA LYS A 39 -5.92 3.04 5.66
C LYS A 39 -5.55 4.19 4.74
N ASN A 40 -4.88 5.20 5.26
CA ASN A 40 -4.44 6.35 4.49
C ASN A 40 -2.99 6.22 4.03
N TYR A 41 -2.58 5.01 3.70
CA TYR A 41 -1.17 4.74 3.36
C TYR A 41 -0.65 5.58 2.20
N GLN A 42 -1.49 5.87 1.24
CA GLN A 42 -1.05 6.66 0.08
C GLN A 42 -0.65 8.07 0.51
N GLU A 43 -1.43 8.65 1.38
CA GLU A 43 -1.12 9.98 1.91
C GLU A 43 0.15 9.95 2.75
N ILE A 44 0.27 8.95 3.61
CA ILE A 44 1.44 8.80 4.47
C ILE A 44 2.71 8.69 3.63
N ILE A 45 2.68 7.84 2.61
CA ILE A 45 3.85 7.62 1.76
C ILE A 45 4.16 8.84 0.91
N THR A 46 3.13 9.52 0.39
CA THR A 46 3.35 10.73 -0.40
C THR A 46 4.03 11.82 0.43
N LYS A 47 3.59 12.00 1.67
CA LYS A 47 4.23 12.96 2.55
C LYS A 47 5.67 12.56 2.88
N TRP A 48 5.90 11.28 3.08
CA TRP A 48 7.25 10.80 3.36
C TRP A 48 8.17 10.98 2.16
N LEU A 49 7.66 10.71 0.95
CA LEU A 49 8.46 10.91 -0.26
C LEU A 49 8.89 12.36 -0.44
N ALA A 50 8.10 13.31 0.07
CA ALA A 50 8.49 14.71 0.02
C ALA A 50 9.77 14.98 0.81
N THR A 51 10.12 14.11 1.74
CA THR A 51 11.35 14.27 2.53
C THR A 51 12.54 13.52 1.95
N VAL A 52 12.32 12.57 1.06
CA VAL A 52 13.41 11.75 0.53
C VAL A 52 13.71 11.97 -0.93
N LEU A 53 12.77 12.47 -1.72
CA LEU A 53 13.00 12.72 -3.14
C LEU A 53 13.64 14.08 -3.36
N VAL A 54 14.46 14.17 -4.40
CA VAL A 54 15.10 15.44 -4.78
C VAL A 54 14.06 16.43 -5.27
N ASP A 55 13.13 15.96 -6.09
CA ASP A 55 12.06 16.81 -6.64
C ASP A 55 10.72 16.11 -6.42
N PRO A 56 10.14 16.26 -5.23
CA PRO A 56 8.90 15.55 -4.91
C PRO A 56 7.74 15.91 -5.83
N ASN A 57 7.69 17.14 -6.32
CA ASN A 57 6.58 17.56 -7.18
C ASN A 57 6.60 16.88 -8.53
N SER A 58 7.73 16.31 -8.94
CA SER A 58 7.83 15.59 -10.21
C SER A 58 7.44 14.13 -10.07
N ALA A 59 7.17 13.63 -8.87
CA ALA A 59 6.99 12.21 -8.63
C ALA A 59 5.75 11.67 -9.33
N GLN A 60 5.95 10.59 -10.06
CA GLN A 60 4.88 9.80 -10.64
C GLN A 60 4.86 8.48 -9.89
N ILE A 61 3.79 8.24 -9.16
CA ILE A 61 3.69 7.09 -8.25
C ILE A 61 2.68 6.10 -8.80
N GLU A 62 3.09 4.84 -8.83
CA GLU A 62 2.21 3.74 -9.21
C GLU A 62 2.14 2.78 -8.02
N TRP A 63 0.95 2.59 -7.46
CA TRP A 63 0.75 1.72 -6.31
C TRP A 63 0.67 0.28 -6.79
N VAL A 64 1.50 -0.60 -6.19
CA VAL A 64 1.60 -1.99 -6.64
C VAL A 64 0.70 -2.89 -5.79
N SER A 65 0.74 -2.72 -4.47
CA SER A 65 -0.06 -3.58 -3.58
C SER A 65 -0.51 -2.79 -2.37
N PRO A 66 -1.65 -3.21 -1.76
CA PRO A 66 -2.08 -2.59 -0.51
C PRO A 66 -1.17 -2.98 0.65
N PRO A 67 -1.29 -2.32 1.80
CA PRO A 67 -0.46 -2.65 2.95
C PRO A 67 -0.65 -4.08 3.40
N LYS A 68 0.44 -4.73 3.76
CA LYS A 68 0.39 -6.08 4.32
C LYS A 68 1.40 -6.21 5.45
N PRO A 69 1.09 -7.03 6.46
CA PRO A 69 1.99 -7.18 7.60
C PRO A 69 3.35 -7.70 7.15
N ALA A 70 4.39 -7.11 7.68
CA ALA A 70 5.74 -7.51 7.33
C ALA A 70 6.71 -7.11 8.42
N ASP A 71 7.89 -7.71 8.40
CA ASP A 71 8.97 -7.27 9.24
C ASP A 71 10.24 -7.16 8.41
N LEU A 72 11.04 -6.16 8.73
CA LEU A 72 12.29 -5.87 8.03
C LEU A 72 13.38 -5.64 9.05
N PRO A 73 14.63 -5.97 8.71
CA PRO A 73 15.74 -5.70 9.62
C PRO A 73 16.09 -4.22 9.62
N ASP A 74 16.45 -3.69 10.77
CA ASP A 74 17.04 -2.36 10.83
C ASP A 74 18.57 -2.50 10.74
N LYS A 75 19.31 -1.41 10.86
CA LYS A 75 20.76 -1.46 10.71
C LYS A 75 21.45 -2.23 11.83
N ASP A 76 20.81 -2.41 12.97
CA ASP A 76 21.37 -3.16 14.08
C ASP A 76 20.97 -4.63 14.05
N GLY A 77 20.24 -5.04 13.01
CA GLY A 77 19.78 -6.41 12.90
C GLY A 77 18.50 -6.70 13.64
N LYS A 78 17.92 -5.73 14.34
CA LYS A 78 16.63 -5.90 14.98
C LYS A 78 15.55 -5.91 13.94
N ARG A 79 14.44 -6.57 14.28
CA ARG A 79 13.31 -6.62 13.35
C ARG A 79 12.37 -5.44 13.61
N LEU A 80 11.99 -4.77 12.52
CA LEU A 80 10.99 -3.73 12.55
C LEU A 80 9.70 -4.32 12.01
N PHE A 81 8.62 -4.20 12.75
CA PHE A 81 7.33 -4.75 12.37
C PHE A 81 6.38 -3.63 11.98
N GLY A 82 5.63 -3.81 10.92
CA GLY A 82 4.68 -2.82 10.44
C GLY A 82 3.94 -3.35 9.22
N TYR A 83 3.39 -2.43 8.44
CA TYR A 83 2.70 -2.78 7.19
C TYR A 83 3.55 -2.30 6.02
N LEU A 84 3.90 -3.24 5.15
CA LEU A 84 4.71 -2.94 3.98
C LEU A 84 3.80 -2.58 2.80
N VAL A 85 4.12 -1.48 2.15
CA VAL A 85 3.44 -1.06 0.92
C VAL A 85 4.48 -1.03 -0.19
N GLU A 86 4.16 -1.65 -1.31
CA GLU A 86 5.02 -1.64 -2.48
C GLU A 86 4.46 -0.69 -3.53
N PHE A 87 5.34 0.08 -4.14
CA PHE A 87 4.95 1.07 -5.13
C PHE A 87 6.14 1.35 -6.06
N LYS A 88 5.84 2.01 -7.18
CA LYS A 88 6.88 2.42 -8.12
C LYS A 88 6.89 3.93 -8.19
N VAL A 89 8.07 4.50 -8.32
CA VAL A 89 8.24 5.96 -8.41
C VAL A 89 9.14 6.30 -9.57
N ASN A 90 8.76 7.30 -10.32
CA ASN A 90 9.61 7.95 -11.30
C ASN A 90 9.63 9.43 -10.96
N SER A 91 10.81 9.98 -10.69
CA SER A 91 10.93 11.39 -10.31
C SER A 91 12.21 11.99 -10.93
N ARG A 92 12.26 13.31 -10.98
CA ARG A 92 13.42 13.99 -11.55
C ARG A 92 14.53 14.06 -10.52
N ASN A 93 15.77 13.91 -11.02
CA ASN A 93 16.95 14.08 -10.19
C ASN A 93 17.33 15.57 -10.15
N ARG A 94 18.48 15.87 -9.50
CA ARG A 94 18.93 17.25 -9.36
C ARG A 94 19.26 17.93 -10.68
N PHE A 95 19.40 17.17 -11.75
CA PHE A 95 19.67 17.71 -13.09
C PHE A 95 18.38 17.92 -13.89
N GLY A 96 17.24 17.67 -13.30
CA GLY A 96 15.95 17.85 -13.93
C GLY A 96 15.50 16.73 -14.85
N ALA A 97 16.22 15.60 -14.85
CA ALA A 97 15.88 14.45 -15.70
C ALA A 97 15.19 13.38 -14.89
N TYR A 98 14.17 12.76 -15.48
CA TYR A 98 13.53 11.59 -14.86
C TYR A 98 14.49 10.42 -14.83
N THR A 99 14.56 9.72 -13.70
CA THR A 99 15.50 8.64 -13.50
C THR A 99 15.00 7.28 -13.95
N GLY A 100 13.74 7.21 -14.36
CA GLY A 100 13.08 5.96 -14.72
C GLY A 100 12.27 5.42 -13.54
N THR A 101 11.31 4.57 -13.86
CA THR A 101 10.42 3.99 -12.84
C THR A 101 11.16 2.94 -12.04
N GLN A 102 11.18 3.08 -10.73
CA GLN A 102 11.86 2.16 -9.85
C GLN A 102 10.92 1.67 -8.77
N LYS A 103 11.07 0.40 -8.40
CA LYS A 103 10.22 -0.22 -7.37
C LYS A 103 10.79 0.05 -6.00
N HIS A 104 9.91 0.41 -5.09
CA HIS A 104 10.26 0.74 -3.71
C HIS A 104 9.28 0.10 -2.74
N GLY A 105 9.64 0.10 -1.49
CA GLY A 105 8.75 -0.30 -0.41
C GLY A 105 8.82 0.69 0.72
N ALA A 106 7.74 0.79 1.48
CA ALA A 106 7.70 1.59 2.70
C ALA A 106 7.02 0.79 3.79
N LEU A 107 7.69 0.66 4.92
CA LEU A 107 7.13 -0.01 6.08
C LEU A 107 6.52 1.05 6.97
N ILE A 108 5.21 0.93 7.22
CA ILE A 108 4.45 1.91 7.99
C ILE A 108 4.08 1.31 9.34
N ARG A 109 4.29 2.08 10.40
CA ARG A 109 3.81 1.72 11.73
C ARG A 109 3.26 2.95 12.40
N ASP A 110 2.02 2.84 12.90
CA ASP A 110 1.34 3.90 13.64
C ASP A 110 1.36 5.23 12.91
N GLY A 111 1.10 5.20 11.61
CA GLY A 111 0.98 6.39 10.80
C GLY A 111 2.29 6.96 10.28
N ASN A 112 3.40 6.30 10.52
CA ASN A 112 4.72 6.79 10.10
C ASN A 112 5.45 5.76 9.27
N VAL A 113 6.21 6.23 8.28
CA VAL A 113 7.13 5.36 7.55
C VAL A 113 8.36 5.17 8.41
N ILE A 114 8.59 3.94 8.86
CA ILE A 114 9.72 3.64 9.73
C ILE A 114 10.90 3.05 8.97
N LYS A 115 10.69 2.59 7.73
CA LYS A 115 11.77 2.13 6.87
C LYS A 115 11.36 2.17 5.43
N GLY A 116 12.23 2.67 4.57
CA GLY A 116 12.06 2.62 3.12
C GLY A 116 13.02 1.61 2.52
N THR A 117 12.63 1.00 1.41
CA THR A 117 13.49 0.08 0.68
C THR A 117 13.58 0.49 -0.78
N GLY A 118 14.69 0.17 -1.42
CA GLY A 118 14.84 0.43 -2.85
C GLY A 118 15.27 1.84 -3.21
N PHE A 119 15.66 2.66 -2.26
CA PHE A 119 16.02 4.05 -2.55
C PHE A 119 17.52 4.28 -2.75
N GLY A 120 18.34 3.29 -2.56
CA GLY A 120 19.76 3.45 -2.83
C GLY A 120 20.54 4.28 -1.81
N PHE A 121 19.98 4.42 -0.63
CA PHE A 121 20.66 5.14 0.43
C PHE A 121 20.41 4.54 1.79
#